data_18758b99b4da08b5205e0617371585dc
#
_entry.id   18758b99b4da08b5205e0617371585dc
#
_cell.length_a   1.000
_cell.length_b   1.000
_cell.length_c   1.000
_cell.angle_alpha   90.00
_cell.angle_beta   90.00
_cell.angle_gamma   90.00
#
_symmetry.space_group_name_H-M   'P 1'
#
loop_
_entity.id
_entity.type
_entity.pdbx_description
1 polymer ?
#
loop_
_entity_poly.entity_id
_entity_poly.type
_entity_poly.pdbx_seq_one_letter_code
_entity_poly.pdbx_strand_id
1 'polypeptide(L)'
;MDEQQLLSHLRRGDEQAFAAVIARFSAYVVTVIHNRSRGLLSPEDEDELASSTFFALWQSCRTVKAGSIRAWLGSVARNKTVDRLRRARMDMPLDEELAGTDDFLLEETVKKEQARQLREAVALLREPDREIIRRFYDLCQTAPEIAAVLGLTPSAVRMRLVRSR
;
A
#
# COMPACT_ATOMS: atom_id res chain seq x y z
N MET A 1 17.41 -0.41 -19.71
CA MET A 1 16.11 -0.91 -20.23
C MET A 1 15.01 0.02 -19.73
N ASP A 2 14.19 0.52 -20.63
CA ASP A 2 13.00 1.28 -20.23
C ASP A 2 11.88 0.34 -19.72
N GLU A 3 10.81 0.90 -19.18
CA GLU A 3 9.73 0.11 -18.56
C GLU A 3 8.97 -0.75 -19.60
N GLN A 4 8.92 -0.28 -20.83
CA GLN A 4 8.26 -0.98 -21.94
C GLN A 4 9.08 -2.20 -22.39
N GLN A 5 10.40 -2.04 -22.48
CA GLN A 5 11.32 -3.13 -22.77
C GLN A 5 11.31 -4.17 -21.66
N LEU A 6 11.38 -3.75 -20.38
CA LEU A 6 11.28 -4.66 -19.24
C LEU A 6 10.00 -5.50 -19.30
N LEU A 7 8.86 -4.88 -19.55
CA LEU A 7 7.58 -5.59 -19.65
C LEU A 7 7.53 -6.56 -20.83
N SER A 8 8.12 -6.18 -21.97
CA SER A 8 8.22 -7.05 -23.14
C SER A 8 9.05 -8.31 -22.84
N HIS A 9 10.18 -8.16 -22.16
CA HIS A 9 11.04 -9.28 -21.75
C HIS A 9 10.36 -10.15 -20.68
N LEU A 10 9.71 -9.57 -19.68
CA LEU A 10 8.93 -10.31 -18.68
C LEU A 10 7.87 -11.22 -19.32
N ARG A 11 7.17 -10.72 -20.34
CA ARG A 11 6.15 -11.48 -21.07
C ARG A 11 6.69 -12.69 -21.83
N ARG A 12 8.00 -12.70 -22.13
CA ARG A 12 8.73 -13.81 -22.74
C ARG A 12 9.31 -14.79 -21.71
N GLY A 13 9.13 -14.52 -20.41
CA GLY A 13 9.68 -15.31 -19.35
C GLY A 13 11.19 -15.08 -19.09
N ASP A 14 11.68 -13.87 -19.41
CA ASP A 14 13.07 -13.50 -19.21
C ASP A 14 13.37 -13.23 -17.73
N GLU A 15 14.11 -14.13 -17.09
CA GLU A 15 14.48 -14.06 -15.68
C GLU A 15 15.42 -12.88 -15.39
N GLN A 16 16.25 -12.48 -16.35
CA GLN A 16 17.13 -11.30 -16.17
C GLN A 16 16.31 -10.01 -16.12
N ALA A 17 15.26 -9.91 -16.94
CA ALA A 17 14.33 -8.80 -16.89
C ALA A 17 13.55 -8.79 -15.56
N PHE A 18 13.21 -9.96 -15.02
CA PHE A 18 12.58 -10.06 -13.71
C PHE A 18 13.51 -9.59 -12.59
N ALA A 19 14.77 -10.04 -12.60
CA ALA A 19 15.78 -9.57 -11.64
C ALA A 19 15.99 -8.04 -11.74
N ALA A 20 16.00 -7.48 -12.94
CA ALA A 20 16.12 -6.04 -13.15
C ALA A 20 14.91 -5.26 -12.60
N VAL A 21 13.70 -5.81 -12.70
CA VAL A 21 12.50 -5.22 -12.10
C VAL A 21 12.58 -5.24 -10.58
N ILE A 22 12.98 -6.37 -9.98
CA ILE A 22 13.17 -6.48 -8.54
C ILE A 22 14.20 -5.44 -8.07
N ALA A 23 15.37 -5.39 -8.70
CA ALA A 23 16.43 -4.44 -8.34
C ALA A 23 15.96 -2.98 -8.42
N ARG A 24 15.14 -2.65 -9.43
CA ARG A 24 14.66 -1.29 -9.64
C ARG A 24 13.55 -0.86 -8.69
N PHE A 25 12.67 -1.77 -8.30
CA PHE A 25 11.43 -1.43 -7.58
C PHE A 25 11.35 -1.98 -6.15
N SER A 26 12.34 -2.76 -5.68
CA SER A 26 12.31 -3.35 -4.33
C SER A 26 12.17 -2.30 -3.24
N ALA A 27 12.99 -1.27 -3.23
CA ALA A 27 12.91 -0.20 -2.25
C ALA A 27 11.53 0.47 -2.23
N TYR A 28 10.94 0.69 -3.41
CA TYR A 28 9.59 1.26 -3.51
C TYR A 28 8.51 0.33 -2.95
N VAL A 29 8.55 -0.96 -3.30
CA VAL A 29 7.58 -1.95 -2.83
C VAL A 29 7.66 -2.11 -1.32
N VAL A 30 8.87 -2.28 -0.77
CA VAL A 30 9.10 -2.36 0.68
C VAL A 30 8.58 -1.11 1.39
N THR A 31 8.87 0.08 0.87
CA THR A 31 8.37 1.34 1.45
C THR A 31 6.83 1.39 1.44
N VAL A 32 6.18 0.94 0.37
CA VAL A 32 4.71 0.90 0.30
C VAL A 32 4.13 -0.04 1.36
N ILE A 33 4.72 -1.24 1.51
CA ILE A 33 4.31 -2.23 2.50
C ILE A 33 4.52 -1.69 3.91
N HIS A 34 5.72 -1.20 4.23
CA HIS A 34 6.07 -0.68 5.54
C HIS A 34 5.17 0.49 5.97
N ASN A 35 4.97 1.47 5.09
CA ASN A 35 4.07 2.60 5.37
C ASN A 35 2.62 2.16 5.57
N ARG A 36 2.21 1.06 4.92
CA ARG A 36 0.86 0.54 5.06
C ARG A 36 0.69 -0.36 6.27
N SER A 37 1.72 -1.12 6.64
CA SER A 37 1.72 -1.98 7.83
C SER A 37 1.76 -1.16 9.13
N ARG A 38 2.34 0.04 9.09
CA ARG A 38 2.51 0.92 10.26
C ARG A 38 3.20 0.21 11.44
N GLY A 39 4.10 -0.71 11.16
CA GLY A 39 4.80 -1.50 12.18
C GLY A 39 3.95 -2.60 12.84
N LEU A 40 2.77 -2.90 12.28
CA LEU A 40 1.89 -3.97 12.78
C LEU A 40 2.26 -5.35 12.20
N LEU A 41 3.16 -5.42 11.24
CA LEU A 41 3.68 -6.65 10.67
C LEU A 41 5.15 -6.82 11.04
N SER A 42 5.58 -8.08 11.19
CA SER A 42 6.99 -8.38 11.37
C SER A 42 7.81 -8.08 10.12
N PRO A 43 9.13 -7.87 10.21
CA PRO A 43 10.00 -7.72 9.06
C PRO A 43 9.89 -8.90 8.09
N GLU A 44 9.76 -10.12 8.61
CA GLU A 44 9.60 -11.34 7.83
C GLU A 44 8.29 -11.35 7.03
N ASP A 45 7.20 -10.87 7.63
CA ASP A 45 5.90 -10.71 6.94
C ASP A 45 6.00 -9.66 5.82
N GLU A 46 6.72 -8.56 6.05
CA GLU A 46 6.92 -7.52 5.04
C GLU A 46 7.75 -8.03 3.86
N ASP A 47 8.80 -8.82 4.12
CA ASP A 47 9.64 -9.46 3.09
C ASP A 47 8.85 -10.49 2.28
N GLU A 48 8.00 -11.30 2.94
CA GLU A 48 7.10 -12.24 2.26
C GLU A 48 6.12 -11.51 1.35
N LEU A 49 5.54 -10.41 1.82
CA LEU A 49 4.63 -9.57 1.04
C LEU A 49 5.33 -8.94 -0.18
N ALA A 50 6.57 -8.47 -0.01
CA ALA A 50 7.36 -7.93 -1.11
C ALA A 50 7.64 -9.01 -2.17
N SER A 51 8.11 -10.19 -1.75
CA SER A 51 8.37 -11.34 -2.62
C SER A 51 7.12 -11.76 -3.36
N SER A 52 5.99 -11.89 -2.66
CA SER A 52 4.72 -12.28 -3.25
C SER A 52 4.15 -11.22 -4.20
N THR A 53 4.50 -9.94 -4.02
CA THR A 53 4.12 -8.86 -4.92
C THR A 53 4.86 -8.96 -6.25
N PHE A 54 6.16 -9.22 -6.23
CA PHE A 54 6.94 -9.45 -7.45
C PHE A 54 6.53 -10.73 -8.17
N PHE A 55 6.26 -11.80 -7.43
CA PHE A 55 5.76 -13.05 -8.02
C PHE A 55 4.40 -12.84 -8.71
N ALA A 56 3.51 -12.06 -8.13
CA ALA A 56 2.25 -11.70 -8.77
C ALA A 56 2.47 -10.91 -10.07
N LEU A 57 3.49 -10.02 -10.14
CA LEU A 57 3.85 -9.35 -11.38
C LEU A 57 4.31 -10.35 -12.44
N TRP A 58 5.18 -11.29 -12.07
CA TRP A 58 5.66 -12.33 -12.98
C TRP A 58 4.50 -13.11 -13.59
N GLN A 59 3.55 -13.54 -12.79
CA GLN A 59 2.36 -14.27 -13.24
C GLN A 59 1.41 -13.42 -14.10
N SER A 60 1.29 -12.14 -13.77
CA SER A 60 0.29 -11.23 -14.39
C SER A 60 0.89 -10.26 -15.42
N CYS A 61 2.16 -10.41 -15.80
CA CYS A 61 2.86 -9.45 -16.66
C CYS A 61 2.18 -9.20 -18.01
N ARG A 62 1.39 -10.16 -18.51
CA ARG A 62 0.63 -10.03 -19.76
C ARG A 62 -0.51 -9.01 -19.68
N THR A 63 -1.07 -8.81 -18.50
CA THR A 63 -2.20 -7.88 -18.27
C THR A 63 -1.75 -6.48 -17.85
N VAL A 64 -0.49 -6.33 -17.46
CA VAL A 64 0.08 -5.04 -17.04
C VAL A 64 0.35 -4.18 -18.27
N LYS A 65 -0.09 -2.92 -18.23
CA LYS A 65 0.15 -1.96 -19.32
C LYS A 65 1.56 -1.37 -19.21
N ALA A 66 2.17 -1.05 -20.35
CA ALA A 66 3.44 -0.35 -20.39
C ALA A 66 3.34 1.03 -19.70
N GLY A 67 4.39 1.40 -18.99
CA GLY A 67 4.43 2.64 -18.20
C GLY A 67 3.67 2.59 -16.87
N SER A 68 3.17 1.42 -16.45
CA SER A 68 2.38 1.26 -15.22
C SER A 68 2.91 0.21 -14.24
N ILE A 69 4.14 -0.32 -14.43
CA ILE A 69 4.71 -1.33 -13.53
C ILE A 69 4.76 -0.81 -12.09
N ARG A 70 5.26 0.40 -11.89
CA ARG A 70 5.33 1.01 -10.56
C ARG A 70 3.94 1.15 -9.91
N ALA A 71 2.98 1.67 -10.66
CA ALA A 71 1.61 1.85 -10.15
C ALA A 71 0.93 0.51 -9.84
N TRP A 72 1.16 -0.49 -10.69
CA TRP A 72 0.64 -1.84 -10.51
C TRP A 72 1.23 -2.50 -9.27
N LEU A 73 2.58 -2.48 -9.11
CA LEU A 73 3.27 -3.01 -7.94
C LEU A 73 2.77 -2.32 -6.65
N GLY A 74 2.65 -1.00 -6.65
CA GLY A 74 2.15 -0.26 -5.49
C GLY A 74 0.70 -0.61 -5.13
N SER A 75 -0.17 -0.85 -6.11
CA SER A 75 -1.53 -1.32 -5.87
C SER A 75 -1.57 -2.72 -5.27
N VAL A 76 -0.82 -3.65 -5.84
CA VAL A 76 -0.78 -5.04 -5.38
C VAL A 76 -0.16 -5.13 -4.00
N ALA A 77 0.96 -4.44 -3.75
CA ALA A 77 1.61 -4.38 -2.45
C ALA A 77 0.65 -3.89 -1.37
N ARG A 78 -0.07 -2.78 -1.64
CA ARG A 78 -1.08 -2.24 -0.71
C ARG A 78 -2.20 -3.23 -0.42
N ASN A 79 -2.77 -3.84 -1.45
CA ASN A 79 -3.87 -4.79 -1.28
C ASN A 79 -3.44 -6.01 -0.46
N LYS A 80 -2.28 -6.60 -0.79
CA LYS A 80 -1.73 -7.74 -0.03
C LYS A 80 -1.45 -7.39 1.43
N THR A 81 -0.92 -6.19 1.70
CA THR A 81 -0.67 -5.73 3.07
C THR A 81 -1.99 -5.57 3.85
N VAL A 82 -3.01 -4.99 3.22
CA VAL A 82 -4.34 -4.87 3.84
C VAL A 82 -4.93 -6.24 4.16
N ASP A 83 -4.87 -7.17 3.22
CA ASP A 83 -5.37 -8.53 3.41
C ASP A 83 -4.63 -9.25 4.55
N ARG A 84 -3.30 -9.08 4.65
CA ARG A 84 -2.50 -9.63 5.75
C ARG A 84 -2.89 -9.03 7.09
N LEU A 85 -3.05 -7.71 7.17
CA LEU A 85 -3.48 -7.02 8.39
C LEU A 85 -4.89 -7.44 8.83
N ARG A 86 -5.81 -7.66 7.90
CA ARG A 86 -7.15 -8.15 8.21
C ARG A 86 -7.12 -9.55 8.81
N ARG A 87 -6.33 -10.45 8.23
CA ARG A 87 -6.15 -11.81 8.76
C ARG A 87 -5.54 -11.77 10.16
N ALA A 88 -4.47 -11.01 10.37
CA ALA A 88 -3.84 -10.86 11.66
C ALA A 88 -4.82 -10.34 12.74
N ARG A 89 -5.75 -9.44 12.39
CA ARG A 89 -6.80 -8.98 13.31
C ARG A 89 -7.86 -10.03 13.61
N MET A 90 -8.17 -10.91 12.65
CA MET A 90 -9.11 -12.01 12.87
C MET A 90 -8.52 -13.13 13.72
N ASP A 91 -7.21 -13.29 13.71
CA ASP A 91 -6.48 -14.30 14.48
C ASP A 91 -6.15 -13.83 15.92
N MET A 92 -6.34 -12.53 16.23
CA MET A 92 -6.15 -12.01 17.60
C MET A 92 -7.44 -12.20 18.42
N PRO A 93 -7.34 -12.75 19.64
CA PRO A 93 -8.44 -12.66 20.61
C PRO A 93 -8.85 -11.21 20.80
N LEU A 94 -10.12 -10.96 21.01
CA LEU A 94 -10.69 -9.65 21.35
C LEU A 94 -10.14 -9.19 22.72
N ASP A 95 -8.88 -8.76 22.77
CA ASP A 95 -8.34 -8.02 23.90
C ASP A 95 -8.02 -6.60 23.44
N GLU A 96 -8.70 -5.69 24.09
CA GLU A 96 -8.53 -4.25 24.02
C GLU A 96 -7.09 -3.88 24.41
N GLU A 97 -6.59 -2.77 23.80
CA GLU A 97 -5.31 -2.12 24.08
C GLU A 97 -4.09 -2.61 23.27
N LEU A 98 -4.04 -2.22 22.01
CA LEU A 98 -2.76 -1.89 21.37
C LEU A 98 -2.49 -0.38 21.57
N ALA A 99 -2.24 -0.02 22.83
CA ALA A 99 -1.51 1.19 23.15
C ALA A 99 -0.06 0.96 22.72
N GLY A 100 0.44 1.84 21.85
CA GLY A 100 1.82 1.78 21.37
C GLY A 100 2.80 1.79 22.54
N THR A 101 3.72 0.84 22.52
CA THR A 101 4.88 0.83 23.40
C THR A 101 5.83 1.94 23.03
N ASP A 102 6.05 2.83 24.00
CA ASP A 102 7.11 3.84 24.03
C ASP A 102 8.50 3.17 23.89
N ASP A 103 9.19 3.49 22.83
CA ASP A 103 10.64 3.61 22.87
C ASP A 103 11.18 4.29 21.60
N PHE A 104 11.42 5.62 21.64
CA PHE A 104 12.35 6.38 20.77
C PHE A 104 12.10 7.90 20.93
N LEU A 105 12.63 8.49 21.98
CA LEU A 105 12.29 9.84 22.46
C LEU A 105 12.75 11.03 21.60
N LEU A 106 13.57 10.90 20.58
CA LEU A 106 14.07 12.04 19.78
C LEU A 106 13.58 12.07 18.32
N GLU A 107 13.38 10.93 17.68
CA GLU A 107 12.66 10.86 16.39
C GLU A 107 11.14 11.05 16.55
N GLU A 108 10.64 10.85 17.74
CA GLU A 108 9.22 10.88 18.09
C GLU A 108 8.62 12.28 18.00
N THR A 109 9.38 13.32 18.36
CA THR A 109 8.87 14.70 18.38
C THR A 109 8.60 15.21 16.95
N VAL A 110 9.50 14.93 16.01
CA VAL A 110 9.33 15.31 14.60
C VAL A 110 8.20 14.49 13.96
N LYS A 111 8.13 13.20 14.26
CA LYS A 111 7.04 12.33 13.78
C LYS A 111 5.68 12.72 14.37
N LYS A 112 5.63 13.10 15.64
CA LYS A 112 4.40 13.59 16.29
C LYS A 112 3.92 14.91 15.68
N GLU A 113 4.82 15.84 15.41
CA GLU A 113 4.49 17.11 14.76
C GLU A 113 4.01 16.91 13.31
N GLN A 114 4.69 16.07 12.54
CA GLN A 114 4.26 15.71 11.18
C GLN A 114 2.89 15.00 11.19
N ALA A 115 2.67 14.11 12.15
CA ALA A 115 1.38 13.43 12.30
C ALA A 115 0.26 14.40 12.72
N ARG A 116 0.57 15.41 13.52
CA ARG A 116 -0.38 16.48 13.87
C ARG A 116 -0.74 17.31 12.64
N GLN A 117 0.26 17.78 11.89
CA GLN A 117 0.05 18.56 10.66
C GLN A 117 -0.75 17.77 9.62
N LEU A 118 -0.47 16.48 9.47
CA LEU A 118 -1.24 15.61 8.57
C LEU A 118 -2.70 15.48 9.02
N ARG A 119 -2.96 15.27 10.31
CA ARG A 119 -4.33 15.22 10.84
C ARG A 119 -5.09 16.52 10.62
N GLU A 120 -4.44 17.66 10.83
CA GLU A 120 -5.01 18.97 10.57
C GLU A 120 -5.32 19.16 9.08
N ALA A 121 -4.41 18.79 8.19
CA ALA A 121 -4.63 18.83 6.75
C ALA A 121 -5.82 17.95 6.33
N VAL A 122 -5.91 16.73 6.86
CA VAL A 122 -7.04 15.82 6.59
C VAL A 122 -8.36 16.40 7.14
N ALA A 123 -8.34 17.06 8.30
CA ALA A 123 -9.52 17.69 8.88
C ALA A 123 -10.06 18.87 8.03
N LEU A 124 -9.21 19.52 7.24
CA LEU A 124 -9.58 20.58 6.31
C LEU A 124 -10.22 20.06 5.01
N LEU A 125 -10.09 18.78 4.71
CA LEU A 125 -10.73 18.19 3.54
C LEU A 125 -12.25 18.20 3.68
N ARG A 126 -12.92 18.48 2.56
CA ARG A 126 -14.39 18.40 2.49
C ARG A 126 -14.84 16.94 2.36
N GLU A 127 -16.06 16.67 2.81
CA GLU A 127 -16.69 15.38 2.52
C GLU A 127 -17.04 15.27 1.01
N PRO A 128 -16.94 14.09 0.39
CA PRO A 128 -16.60 12.78 1.01
C PRO A 128 -15.08 12.47 1.06
N ASP A 129 -14.20 13.39 0.65
CA ASP A 129 -12.76 13.13 0.52
C ASP A 129 -12.12 12.79 1.87
N ARG A 130 -12.49 13.49 2.94
CA ARG A 130 -12.03 13.19 4.30
C ARG A 130 -12.40 11.78 4.74
N GLU A 131 -13.64 11.36 4.53
CA GLU A 131 -14.09 10.02 4.89
C GLU A 131 -13.42 8.93 4.03
N ILE A 132 -13.16 9.20 2.75
CA ILE A 132 -12.41 8.30 1.87
C ILE A 132 -10.98 8.10 2.37
N ILE A 133 -10.28 9.18 2.72
CA ILE A 133 -8.92 9.13 3.28
C ILE A 133 -8.90 8.33 4.58
N ARG A 134 -9.81 8.64 5.51
CA ARG A 134 -9.91 7.92 6.78
C ARG A 134 -10.17 6.42 6.56
N ARG A 135 -11.13 6.06 5.74
CA ARG A 135 -11.45 4.65 5.45
C ARG A 135 -10.29 3.91 4.80
N PHE A 136 -9.61 4.56 3.88
CA PHE A 136 -8.50 3.95 3.18
C PHE A 136 -7.26 3.77 4.07
N TYR A 137 -6.87 4.81 4.83
CA TYR A 137 -5.64 4.80 5.63
C TYR A 137 -5.85 4.27 7.05
N ASP A 138 -6.94 4.61 7.74
CA ASP A 138 -7.15 4.19 9.13
C ASP A 138 -7.89 2.86 9.23
N LEU A 139 -8.94 2.67 8.44
CA LEU A 139 -9.74 1.44 8.46
C LEU A 139 -9.25 0.38 7.48
N CYS A 140 -8.18 0.64 6.74
CA CYS A 140 -7.60 -0.30 5.76
C CYS A 140 -8.61 -0.85 4.74
N GLN A 141 -9.63 -0.06 4.38
CA GLN A 141 -10.63 -0.47 3.39
C GLN A 141 -10.13 -0.31 1.97
N THR A 142 -10.54 -1.20 1.08
CA THR A 142 -10.27 -1.11 -0.35
C THR A 142 -11.20 -0.10 -1.04
N ALA A 143 -10.82 0.37 -2.23
CA ALA A 143 -11.66 1.31 -2.98
C ALA A 143 -13.07 0.76 -3.29
N PRO A 144 -13.27 -0.54 -3.64
CA PRO A 144 -14.62 -1.10 -3.79
C PRO A 144 -15.44 -1.07 -2.50
N GLU A 145 -14.85 -1.38 -1.35
CA GLU A 145 -15.54 -1.35 -0.05
C GLU A 145 -15.94 0.07 0.36
N ILE A 146 -15.04 1.04 0.16
CA ILE A 146 -15.35 2.45 0.40
C ILE A 146 -16.47 2.92 -0.52
N ALA A 147 -16.42 2.54 -1.79
CA ALA A 147 -17.44 2.86 -2.78
C ALA A 147 -18.82 2.32 -2.36
N ALA A 148 -18.88 1.07 -1.90
CA ALA A 148 -20.12 0.45 -1.43
C ALA A 148 -20.73 1.19 -0.23
N VAL A 149 -19.90 1.65 0.72
CA VAL A 149 -20.35 2.38 1.92
C VAL A 149 -20.82 3.80 1.58
N LEU A 150 -20.12 4.49 0.68
CA LEU A 150 -20.37 5.90 0.38
C LEU A 150 -21.30 6.11 -0.82
N GLY A 151 -21.78 5.05 -1.45
CA GLY A 151 -22.63 5.15 -2.65
C GLY A 151 -21.87 5.72 -3.86
N LEU A 152 -20.58 5.46 -3.96
CA LEU A 152 -19.71 5.90 -5.04
C LEU A 152 -19.28 4.73 -5.92
N THR A 153 -18.67 5.02 -7.07
CA THR A 153 -17.99 4.00 -7.87
C THR A 153 -16.56 3.79 -7.38
N PRO A 154 -15.98 2.58 -7.50
CA PRO A 154 -14.58 2.34 -7.15
C PRO A 154 -13.60 3.27 -7.90
N SER A 155 -13.91 3.61 -9.15
CA SER A 155 -13.13 4.55 -9.96
C SER A 155 -13.16 5.96 -9.39
N ALA A 156 -14.33 6.44 -8.93
CA ALA A 156 -14.47 7.75 -8.29
C ALA A 156 -13.65 7.81 -6.98
N VAL A 157 -13.68 6.75 -6.16
CA VAL A 157 -12.87 6.65 -4.94
C VAL A 157 -11.38 6.73 -5.27
N ARG A 158 -10.90 5.95 -6.24
CA ARG A 158 -9.48 5.99 -6.64
C ARG A 158 -9.05 7.36 -7.14
N MET A 159 -9.89 8.03 -7.93
CA MET A 159 -9.60 9.36 -8.46
C MET A 159 -9.49 10.40 -7.33
N ARG A 160 -10.36 10.34 -6.33
CA ARG A 160 -10.31 11.21 -5.14
C ARG A 160 -9.08 10.93 -4.29
N LEU A 161 -8.70 9.67 -4.10
CA LEU A 161 -7.44 9.30 -3.41
C LEU A 161 -6.19 9.86 -4.12
N VAL A 162 -6.18 9.88 -5.45
CA VAL A 162 -5.06 10.45 -6.23
C VAL A 162 -4.99 11.96 -6.08
N ARG A 163 -6.12 12.66 -6.10
CA ARG A 163 -6.18 14.13 -5.95
C ARG A 163 -5.84 14.61 -4.55
N SER A 164 -6.04 13.77 -3.54
CA SER A 164 -5.79 14.11 -2.13
C SER A 164 -4.35 13.80 -1.68
N ARG A 165 -3.48 13.38 -2.59
CA ARG A 165 -2.05 13.17 -2.38
C ARG A 165 -1.28 14.42 -2.77
#